data_cf1df7ca3c3947ff91404bb50a1f9a70
#
_entry.id   cf1df7ca3c3947ff91404bb50a1f9a70
#
_cell.length_a   1.000
_cell.length_b   1.000
_cell.length_c   1.000
_cell.angle_alpha   90.00
_cell.angle_beta   90.00
_cell.angle_gamma   90.00
#
_symmetry.space_group_name_H-M   'P 1'
#
loop_
_entity.id
_entity.type
_entity.pdbx_description
1 polymer ?
#
loop_
_entity_poly.entity_id
_entity_poly.type
_entity_poly.pdbx_seq_one_letter_code
_entity_poly.pdbx_strand_id
1 'polypeptide(L)'
;MVIDAQPSFSPPPWLVQGIERLIGTMPSVATVERHDQAVTPFQRQLGWTPDPDDHSLIAADIIHVKHGYAPTPATVAHLKALNPERVLVCGIQTDTCVLTAGFALFDAGLTPTLISDLTVGSSLDRSGELGARLWRHHFGQVVATTEL
;
A
#
# COMPACT_ATOMS: atom_id res chain seq x y z
N MET A 1 3.15 -5.14 4.84
CA MET A 1 1.97 -4.25 4.66
C MET A 1 1.54 -4.26 3.21
N VAL A 2 0.27 -4.53 2.93
CA VAL A 2 -0.32 -4.54 1.58
C VAL A 2 -1.21 -3.31 1.43
N ILE A 3 -1.00 -2.54 0.37
CA ILE A 3 -1.72 -1.30 0.11
C ILE A 3 -2.77 -1.54 -0.98
N ASP A 4 -4.04 -1.37 -0.62
CA ASP A 4 -5.20 -1.18 -1.50
C ASP A 4 -5.30 -2.15 -2.69
N ALA A 5 -4.93 -3.42 -2.49
CA ALA A 5 -5.17 -4.48 -3.46
C ALA A 5 -6.67 -4.84 -3.45
N GLN A 6 -7.48 -4.03 -4.16
CA GLN A 6 -8.94 -4.03 -4.11
C GLN A 6 -9.56 -3.83 -5.50
N PRO A 7 -10.84 -4.22 -5.71
CA PRO A 7 -11.51 -4.15 -7.01
C PRO A 7 -11.48 -2.79 -7.70
N SER A 8 -11.70 -1.69 -6.98
CA SER A 8 -11.71 -0.33 -7.55
C SER A 8 -10.43 0.03 -8.31
N PHE A 9 -9.28 -0.55 -7.94
CA PHE A 9 -8.00 -0.29 -8.59
C PHE A 9 -7.59 -1.36 -9.61
N SER A 10 -8.42 -2.39 -9.81
CA SER A 10 -8.22 -3.44 -10.81
C SER A 10 -6.79 -4.00 -10.83
N PRO A 11 -6.28 -4.52 -9.69
CA PRO A 11 -4.93 -5.08 -9.64
C PRO A 11 -4.81 -6.25 -10.62
N PRO A 12 -3.67 -6.36 -11.34
CA PRO A 12 -3.47 -7.48 -12.22
C PRO A 12 -3.37 -8.79 -11.42
N PRO A 13 -3.84 -9.94 -11.98
CA PRO A 13 -3.85 -11.21 -11.26
C PRO A 13 -2.48 -11.66 -10.72
N TRP A 14 -1.40 -11.38 -11.45
CA TRP A 14 -0.05 -11.71 -11.00
C TRP A 14 0.35 -10.99 -9.71
N LEU A 15 -0.12 -9.74 -9.53
CA LEU A 15 0.15 -8.95 -8.33
C LEU A 15 -0.55 -9.57 -7.12
N VAL A 16 -1.86 -9.85 -7.24
CA VAL A 16 -2.65 -10.50 -6.18
C VAL A 16 -2.02 -11.83 -5.77
N GLN A 17 -1.75 -12.71 -6.73
CA GLN A 17 -1.13 -14.01 -6.48
C GLN A 17 0.27 -13.90 -5.86
N GLY A 18 1.06 -12.92 -6.31
CA GLY A 18 2.40 -12.67 -5.76
C GLY A 18 2.34 -12.23 -4.30
N ILE A 19 1.43 -11.31 -3.99
CA ILE A 19 1.20 -10.83 -2.62
C ILE A 19 0.70 -11.96 -1.71
N GLU A 20 -0.27 -12.77 -2.16
CA GLU A 20 -0.78 -13.90 -1.37
C GLU A 20 0.32 -14.91 -1.02
N ARG A 21 1.21 -15.22 -1.95
CA ARG A 21 2.37 -16.09 -1.66
C ARG A 21 3.29 -15.48 -0.59
N LEU A 22 3.52 -14.17 -0.66
CA LEU A 22 4.39 -13.49 0.30
C LEU A 22 3.80 -13.48 1.71
N ILE A 23 2.53 -13.07 1.86
CA ILE A 23 1.89 -12.93 3.17
C ILE A 23 1.69 -14.27 3.88
N GLY A 24 1.63 -15.38 3.15
CA GLY A 24 1.59 -16.73 3.73
C GLY A 24 2.83 -17.10 4.56
N THR A 25 3.89 -16.29 4.51
CA THR A 25 5.18 -16.57 5.18
C THR A 25 5.49 -15.64 6.34
N MET A 26 4.68 -14.60 6.59
CA MET A 26 4.95 -13.58 7.61
C MET A 26 3.67 -12.87 8.07
N PRO A 27 3.66 -12.22 9.25
CA PRO A 27 2.53 -11.41 9.68
C PRO A 27 2.18 -10.32 8.67
N SER A 28 0.89 -10.12 8.39
CA SER A 28 0.41 -9.28 7.32
C SER A 28 -0.67 -8.30 7.75
N VAL A 29 -0.56 -7.07 7.26
CA VAL A 29 -1.55 -6.00 7.44
C VAL A 29 -1.90 -5.44 6.07
N ALA A 30 -3.17 -5.37 5.73
CA ALA A 30 -3.64 -4.75 4.50
C ALA A 30 -4.46 -3.48 4.77
N THR A 31 -4.47 -2.59 3.79
CA THR A 31 -5.40 -1.46 3.74
C THR A 31 -6.41 -1.62 2.62
N VAL A 32 -7.59 -1.04 2.84
CA VAL A 32 -8.64 -0.86 1.83
C VAL A 32 -9.05 0.59 1.84
N GLU A 33 -9.00 1.25 0.70
CA GLU A 33 -9.46 2.62 0.54
C GLU A 33 -10.95 2.63 0.14
N ARG A 34 -11.79 3.18 1.01
CA ARG A 34 -13.22 3.38 0.76
C ARG A 34 -13.54 4.86 0.70
N HIS A 35 -14.35 5.27 -0.28
CA HIS A 35 -14.73 6.67 -0.38
C HIS A 35 -15.58 7.12 0.79
N ASP A 36 -15.20 8.26 1.37
CA ASP A 36 -16.02 9.03 2.30
C ASP A 36 -15.90 10.52 1.93
N GLN A 37 -16.96 11.08 1.36
CA GLN A 37 -16.99 12.48 0.90
C GLN A 37 -16.79 13.50 2.02
N ALA A 38 -17.09 13.13 3.26
CA ALA A 38 -16.85 13.99 4.41
C ALA A 38 -15.36 14.05 4.82
N VAL A 39 -14.59 13.02 4.45
CA VAL A 39 -13.17 12.90 4.81
C VAL A 39 -12.25 13.39 3.68
N THR A 40 -12.48 12.93 2.45
CA THR A 40 -11.61 13.25 1.30
C THR A 40 -12.40 13.77 0.10
N PRO A 41 -11.86 14.77 -0.62
CA PRO A 41 -12.58 15.44 -1.70
C PRO A 41 -12.40 14.76 -3.07
N PHE A 42 -12.26 13.43 -3.15
CA PHE A 42 -11.99 12.73 -4.40
C PHE A 42 -12.99 13.10 -5.51
N GLN A 43 -14.29 12.97 -5.25
CA GLN A 43 -15.30 13.29 -6.24
C GLN A 43 -15.23 14.75 -6.69
N ARG A 44 -15.07 15.68 -5.73
CA ARG A 44 -15.07 17.11 -6.01
C ARG A 44 -13.83 17.58 -6.79
N GLN A 45 -12.67 16.97 -6.52
CA GLN A 45 -11.41 17.38 -7.15
C GLN A 45 -11.03 16.54 -8.36
N LEU A 46 -11.32 15.27 -8.37
CA LEU A 46 -10.84 14.33 -9.37
C LEU A 46 -11.95 13.76 -10.27
N GLY A 47 -13.24 13.96 -9.89
CA GLY A 47 -14.37 13.38 -10.60
C GLY A 47 -14.44 11.86 -10.54
N TRP A 48 -13.70 11.25 -9.60
CA TRP A 48 -13.59 9.82 -9.40
C TRP A 48 -13.50 9.50 -7.89
N THR A 49 -13.96 8.32 -7.52
CA THR A 49 -13.84 7.80 -6.15
C THR A 49 -13.59 6.29 -6.16
N PRO A 50 -12.85 5.73 -5.17
CA PRO A 50 -12.96 4.31 -4.88
C PRO A 50 -14.39 3.99 -4.41
N ASP A 51 -14.80 2.73 -4.56
CA ASP A 51 -16.10 2.26 -4.09
C ASP A 51 -16.20 2.40 -2.56
N PRO A 52 -17.30 2.97 -2.02
CA PRO A 52 -17.50 3.10 -0.58
C PRO A 52 -17.63 1.75 0.14
N ASP A 53 -17.98 0.68 -0.58
CA ASP A 53 -18.15 -0.68 -0.04
C ASP A 53 -17.05 -1.66 -0.49
N ASP A 54 -15.93 -1.15 -1.02
CA ASP A 54 -14.85 -1.99 -1.54
C ASP A 54 -14.21 -2.87 -0.46
N HIS A 55 -13.53 -3.93 -0.88
CA HIS A 55 -12.93 -4.93 0.00
C HIS A 55 -11.52 -5.33 -0.47
N SER A 56 -10.75 -5.91 0.43
CA SER A 56 -9.44 -6.45 0.07
C SER A 56 -9.57 -7.72 -0.77
N LEU A 57 -8.79 -7.82 -1.82
CA LEU A 57 -8.58 -9.06 -2.58
C LEU A 57 -7.54 -9.98 -1.92
N ILE A 58 -6.91 -9.52 -0.84
CA ILE A 58 -5.86 -10.23 -0.12
C ILE A 58 -6.36 -10.64 1.25
N ALA A 59 -6.15 -11.92 1.60
CA ALA A 59 -6.50 -12.48 2.91
C ALA A 59 -5.40 -12.19 3.95
N ALA A 60 -5.15 -10.90 4.23
CA ALA A 60 -4.21 -10.50 5.27
C ALA A 60 -4.76 -10.80 6.67
N ASP A 61 -3.86 -10.97 7.66
CA ASP A 61 -4.25 -11.24 9.05
C ASP A 61 -5.11 -10.12 9.64
N ILE A 62 -4.82 -8.87 9.26
CA ILE A 62 -5.60 -7.70 9.66
C ILE A 62 -5.81 -6.78 8.46
N ILE A 63 -7.04 -6.27 8.33
CA ILE A 63 -7.41 -5.31 7.28
C ILE A 63 -7.91 -4.03 7.94
N HIS A 64 -7.29 -2.91 7.58
CA HIS A 64 -7.70 -1.57 8.00
C HIS A 64 -8.37 -0.81 6.85
N VAL A 65 -9.52 -0.19 7.12
CA VAL A 65 -10.17 0.73 6.19
C VAL A 65 -9.55 2.12 6.35
N LYS A 66 -9.29 2.78 5.23
CA LYS A 66 -8.89 4.19 5.16
C LYS A 66 -9.76 4.94 4.15
N HIS A 67 -9.74 6.27 4.20
CA HIS A 67 -10.57 7.13 3.34
C HIS A 67 -9.76 8.12 2.51
N GLY A 68 -8.48 7.87 2.35
CA GLY A 68 -7.55 8.72 1.59
C GLY A 68 -6.22 8.00 1.36
N TYR A 69 -5.24 8.69 0.80
CA TYR A 69 -3.97 8.08 0.39
C TYR A 69 -3.17 7.48 1.54
N ALA A 70 -3.13 8.15 2.70
CA ALA A 70 -2.34 7.72 3.84
C ALA A 70 -3.01 6.56 4.62
N PRO A 71 -2.21 5.62 5.18
CA PRO A 71 -2.71 4.69 6.17
C PRO A 71 -3.21 5.46 7.41
N THR A 72 -4.17 4.88 8.13
CA THR A 72 -4.69 5.50 9.35
C THR A 72 -3.67 5.44 10.49
N PRO A 73 -3.77 6.33 11.50
CA PRO A 73 -2.95 6.21 12.71
C PRO A 73 -3.07 4.85 13.40
N ALA A 74 -4.25 4.23 13.35
CA ALA A 74 -4.47 2.89 13.90
C ALA A 74 -3.66 1.82 13.15
N THR A 75 -3.57 1.93 11.80
CA THR A 75 -2.74 1.03 10.98
C THR A 75 -1.26 1.14 11.37
N VAL A 76 -0.76 2.37 11.48
CA VAL A 76 0.64 2.63 11.87
C VAL A 76 0.91 2.14 13.30
N ALA A 77 0.02 2.41 14.24
CA ALA A 77 0.15 1.95 15.63
C ALA A 77 0.18 0.41 15.72
N HIS A 78 -0.65 -0.27 14.92
CA HIS A 78 -0.63 -1.73 14.85
C HIS A 78 0.73 -2.26 14.36
N LEU A 79 1.26 -1.71 13.28
CA LEU A 79 2.58 -2.10 12.76
C LEU A 79 3.70 -1.83 13.78
N LYS A 80 3.65 -0.72 14.51
CA LYS A 80 4.61 -0.44 15.61
C LYS A 80 4.52 -1.47 16.72
N ALA A 81 3.33 -1.93 17.07
CA ALA A 81 3.13 -2.93 18.13
C ALA A 81 3.74 -4.30 17.76
N LEU A 82 3.86 -4.61 16.47
CA LEU A 82 4.56 -5.81 15.99
C LEU A 82 6.09 -5.72 16.15
N ASN A 83 6.61 -4.53 16.43
CA ASN A 83 8.05 -4.24 16.58
C ASN A 83 8.93 -4.86 15.47
N PRO A 84 8.64 -4.63 14.20
CA PRO A 84 9.36 -5.25 13.10
C PRO A 84 10.74 -4.59 12.90
N GLU A 85 11.74 -5.34 12.48
CA GLU A 85 13.02 -4.79 12.03
C GLU A 85 12.83 -3.87 10.80
N ARG A 86 11.95 -4.29 9.87
CA ARG A 86 11.54 -3.50 8.70
C ARG A 86 10.10 -3.82 8.31
N VAL A 87 9.42 -2.89 7.67
CA VAL A 87 8.07 -3.10 7.12
C VAL A 87 8.17 -3.23 5.60
N LEU A 88 7.94 -4.45 5.11
CA LEU A 88 7.82 -4.68 3.66
C LEU A 88 6.50 -4.09 3.17
N VAL A 89 6.56 -3.27 2.11
CA VAL A 89 5.40 -2.58 1.54
C VAL A 89 5.23 -2.98 0.08
N CYS A 90 4.00 -3.36 -0.29
CA CYS A 90 3.60 -3.75 -1.65
C CYS A 90 2.16 -3.29 -1.93
N GLY A 91 1.68 -3.47 -3.15
CA GLY A 91 0.29 -3.15 -3.53
C GLY A 91 0.15 -2.04 -4.55
N ILE A 92 -0.88 -1.20 -4.41
CA ILE A 92 -1.28 -0.18 -5.40
C ILE A 92 -1.54 1.16 -4.70
N GLN A 93 -1.17 2.29 -5.27
CA GLN A 93 -0.32 2.53 -6.46
C GLN A 93 1.04 3.03 -5.99
N THR A 94 2.11 2.58 -6.64
CA THR A 94 3.49 2.81 -6.19
C THR A 94 3.81 4.28 -5.93
N ASP A 95 3.35 5.16 -6.81
CA ASP A 95 3.60 6.61 -6.79
C ASP A 95 2.55 7.42 -5.99
N THR A 96 1.56 6.77 -5.38
CA THR A 96 0.52 7.42 -4.58
C THR A 96 0.35 6.76 -3.20
N CYS A 97 -0.63 5.87 -3.00
CA CYS A 97 -0.92 5.27 -1.70
C CYS A 97 0.27 4.49 -1.11
N VAL A 98 1.01 3.75 -1.95
CA VAL A 98 2.21 3.01 -1.52
C VAL A 98 3.29 3.99 -1.05
N LEU A 99 3.58 5.03 -1.85
CA LEU A 99 4.56 6.06 -1.49
C LEU A 99 4.14 6.81 -0.22
N THR A 100 2.86 7.16 -0.10
CA THR A 100 2.31 7.85 1.09
C THR A 100 2.41 6.97 2.34
N ALA A 101 2.21 5.66 2.20
CA ALA A 101 2.46 4.72 3.29
C ALA A 101 3.93 4.73 3.71
N GLY A 102 4.86 4.81 2.75
CA GLY A 102 6.30 4.97 3.03
C GLY A 102 6.59 6.17 3.94
N PHE A 103 6.05 7.34 3.61
CA PHE A 103 6.18 8.54 4.46
C PHE A 103 5.59 8.34 5.86
N ALA A 104 4.37 7.82 5.95
CA ALA A 104 3.71 7.60 7.24
C ALA A 104 4.47 6.62 8.14
N LEU A 105 5.05 5.57 7.58
CA LEU A 105 5.87 4.61 8.29
C LEU A 105 7.20 5.21 8.72
N PHE A 106 7.86 5.93 7.83
CA PHE A 106 9.14 6.61 8.10
C PHE A 106 8.99 7.64 9.22
N ASP A 107 7.97 8.51 9.13
CA ASP A 107 7.69 9.52 10.17
C ASP A 107 7.31 8.90 11.52
N ALA A 108 6.79 7.67 11.51
CA ALA A 108 6.51 6.90 12.72
C ALA A 108 7.74 6.20 13.31
N GLY A 109 8.92 6.33 12.69
CA GLY A 109 10.17 5.70 13.15
C GLY A 109 10.30 4.23 12.75
N LEU A 110 9.52 3.77 11.77
CA LEU A 110 9.64 2.43 11.17
C LEU A 110 10.58 2.47 9.95
N THR A 111 11.06 1.30 9.53
CA THR A 111 11.92 1.16 8.35
C THR A 111 11.11 0.62 7.17
N PRO A 112 10.51 1.48 6.32
CA PRO A 112 9.74 1.02 5.16
C PRO A 112 10.67 0.50 4.06
N THR A 113 10.36 -0.68 3.50
CA THR A 113 11.09 -1.32 2.40
C THR A 113 10.09 -1.65 1.28
N LEU A 114 10.26 -1.08 0.10
CA LEU A 114 9.40 -1.37 -1.05
C LEU A 114 9.76 -2.71 -1.68
N ILE A 115 8.75 -3.54 -1.97
CA ILE A 115 8.91 -4.73 -2.82
C ILE A 115 8.54 -4.33 -4.25
N SER A 116 9.54 -4.07 -5.08
CA SER A 116 9.36 -3.42 -6.39
C SER A 116 8.64 -4.29 -7.43
N ASP A 117 8.75 -5.60 -7.34
CA ASP A 117 8.08 -6.57 -8.20
C ASP A 117 6.68 -6.99 -7.70
N LEU A 118 6.23 -6.43 -6.55
CA LEU A 118 4.88 -6.60 -6.02
C LEU A 118 4.16 -5.25 -5.87
N THR A 119 4.34 -4.36 -6.85
CA THR A 119 3.60 -3.09 -6.91
C THR A 119 3.30 -2.68 -8.35
N VAL A 120 2.29 -1.85 -8.52
CA VAL A 120 1.87 -1.28 -9.81
C VAL A 120 1.63 0.21 -9.61
N GLY A 121 2.12 1.04 -10.53
CA GLY A 121 1.94 2.48 -10.48
C GLY A 121 0.56 2.96 -10.92
N SER A 122 0.36 4.26 -10.79
CA SER A 122 -0.88 4.95 -11.19
C SER A 122 -1.05 5.03 -12.72
N SER A 123 -2.10 5.70 -13.17
CA SER A 123 -2.29 6.01 -14.59
C SER A 123 -1.19 6.90 -15.17
N LEU A 124 -0.44 7.60 -14.31
CA LEU A 124 0.69 8.43 -14.71
C LEU A 124 1.90 7.56 -15.13
N ASP A 125 2.16 6.49 -14.40
CA ASP A 125 3.24 5.55 -14.67
C ASP A 125 2.88 4.13 -14.22
N ARG A 126 2.26 3.37 -15.10
CA ARG A 126 1.81 1.98 -14.81
C ARG A 126 2.94 1.03 -14.48
N SER A 127 4.18 1.31 -14.90
CA SER A 127 5.34 0.48 -14.58
C SER A 127 5.69 0.50 -13.10
N GLY A 128 5.33 1.60 -12.38
CA GLY A 128 5.70 1.84 -11.01
C GLY A 128 7.13 2.36 -10.81
N GLU A 129 7.89 2.58 -11.90
CA GLU A 129 9.28 3.06 -11.81
C GLU A 129 9.37 4.45 -11.16
N LEU A 130 8.44 5.34 -11.48
CA LEU A 130 8.39 6.67 -10.86
C LEU A 130 8.29 6.55 -9.32
N GLY A 131 7.35 5.76 -8.85
CA GLY A 131 7.17 5.54 -7.42
C GLY A 131 8.39 4.86 -6.77
N ALA A 132 8.98 3.86 -7.41
CA ALA A 132 10.18 3.19 -6.92
C ALA A 132 11.40 4.12 -6.86
N ARG A 133 11.54 5.04 -7.82
CA ARG A 133 12.59 6.08 -7.80
C ARG A 133 12.40 7.06 -6.66
N LEU A 134 11.16 7.54 -6.44
CA LEU A 134 10.81 8.40 -5.31
C LEU A 134 11.05 7.68 -3.98
N TRP A 135 10.64 6.41 -3.88
CA TRP A 135 10.88 5.59 -2.69
C TRP A 135 12.37 5.48 -2.36
N ARG A 136 13.19 5.14 -3.36
CA ARG A 136 14.64 5.03 -3.18
C ARG A 136 15.28 6.35 -2.77
N HIS A 137 14.78 7.46 -3.30
CA HIS A 137 15.26 8.79 -2.94
C HIS A 137 14.95 9.17 -1.48
N HIS A 138 13.75 8.84 -0.99
CA HIS A 138 13.29 9.25 0.35
C HIS A 138 13.64 8.25 1.45
N PHE A 139 13.61 6.94 1.17
CA PHE A 139 13.73 5.89 2.19
C PHE A 139 14.89 4.91 1.94
N GLY A 140 15.45 4.89 0.76
CA GLY A 140 16.62 4.09 0.40
C GLY A 140 16.32 2.63 0.04
N GLN A 141 15.44 1.95 0.75
CA GLN A 141 15.27 0.49 0.63
C GLN A 141 14.21 0.10 -0.40
N VAL A 142 14.68 -0.50 -1.50
CA VAL A 142 13.86 -1.12 -2.55
C VAL A 142 14.45 -2.47 -2.88
N VAL A 143 13.66 -3.54 -2.78
CA VAL A 143 14.07 -4.92 -3.03
C VAL A 143 13.09 -5.61 -3.97
N ALA A 144 13.51 -6.70 -4.62
CA ALA A 144 12.63 -7.66 -5.27
C ALA A 144 12.30 -8.82 -4.34
N THR A 145 11.25 -9.60 -4.64
CA THR A 145 10.89 -10.80 -3.86
C THR A 145 12.01 -11.83 -3.80
N THR A 146 12.87 -11.89 -4.83
CA THR A 146 14.04 -12.80 -4.88
C THR A 146 15.17 -12.40 -3.93
N GLU A 147 15.08 -11.24 -3.29
CA GLU A 147 16.08 -10.71 -2.36
C GLU A 147 15.62 -10.80 -0.87
N LEU A 148 14.46 -11.42 -0.64
CA LEU A 148 13.90 -11.66 0.69
C LEU A 148 14.37 -12.98 1.25
#